data_1f5669fcf14b3b63ab36999452be388a
#
_entry.id   1f5669fcf14b3b63ab36999452be388a
#
_cell.length_a   1.000
_cell.length_b   1.000
_cell.length_c   1.000
_cell.angle_alpha   90.00
_cell.angle_beta   90.00
_cell.angle_gamma   90.00
#
_symmetry.space_group_name_H-M   'P 1'
#
loop_
_entity.id
_entity.type
_entity.pdbx_description
1 polymer ?
#
loop_
_entity_poly.entity_id
_entity_poly.type
_entity_poly.pdbx_seq_one_letter_code
_entity_poly.pdbx_strand_id
1 'polypeptide(L)'
;MKRYQPKTKKALEILCKDEKVFLGDIDTSLISDMSRLFARSRRDFSGIEHWDVSNVVNMECMFYDSDFNHPLGSWEVGKVKNMRAMFANSAFNHPLNSWNVSKVKDMAKMFKNSSFDFPLDLWDVSNVEDMSYMFAYSCFSHSLSSWNLKQYKKMDHMFYHSSRVENIDSWGKSEVDKMKWIFVSLAHKQSFGINLHKREEKERLYYPKTKEELKALCSDESVYLGDIDTSLIENMSYLFAYSERRDFSGIEHWNVSRVVNMNGMFAYTSFNHPLNDWDTSRVFYMNFMFAGSSFNQPLEHLNVSNVKYMNSMFARSSFNQPLNSWNVSNVREMKRMFEETRFDFPLDSWDVGNVENMYRMFWASAFNQPINSWNVRKVRNMGYMFAYSFFSQSLSSWNIKRCRNMDNMFYQCYQCKDIVLWGETEINNLKWKIVAIECEASKKKPRKKSINTLAFI
;
A
#
# COMPACT_ATOMS: atom_id res chain seq x y z
N MET A 1 12.88 29.62 -1.78
CA MET A 1 12.66 30.32 -3.08
C MET A 1 12.69 29.24 -4.16
N LYS A 2 11.64 29.11 -4.99
CA LYS A 2 11.60 28.06 -6.03
C LYS A 2 12.70 28.30 -7.06
N ARG A 3 13.43 27.25 -7.42
CA ARG A 3 14.65 27.33 -8.24
C ARG A 3 14.38 27.27 -9.74
N TYR A 4 13.27 26.58 -10.12
CA TYR A 4 12.91 26.36 -11.51
C TYR A 4 11.48 26.86 -11.78
N GLN A 5 11.26 27.58 -12.89
CA GLN A 5 9.95 28.07 -13.33
C GLN A 5 9.70 27.66 -14.78
N PRO A 6 9.25 26.43 -15.04
CA PRO A 6 8.93 25.98 -16.39
C PRO A 6 7.71 26.74 -16.93
N LYS A 7 7.82 27.22 -18.18
CA LYS A 7 6.73 27.93 -18.87
C LYS A 7 5.87 27.02 -19.74
N THR A 8 6.30 25.79 -19.95
CA THR A 8 5.60 24.81 -20.80
C THR A 8 5.61 23.43 -20.15
N LYS A 9 4.64 22.60 -20.50
CA LYS A 9 4.58 21.20 -20.09
C LYS A 9 5.88 20.46 -20.42
N LYS A 10 6.42 20.63 -21.62
CA LYS A 10 7.67 19.99 -22.04
C LYS A 10 8.86 20.37 -21.17
N ALA A 11 8.98 21.63 -20.76
CA ALA A 11 10.01 22.07 -19.82
C ALA A 11 9.82 21.45 -18.44
N LEU A 12 8.56 21.34 -17.96
CA LEU A 12 8.24 20.67 -16.71
C LEU A 12 8.58 19.16 -16.79
N GLU A 13 8.23 18.49 -17.89
CA GLU A 13 8.54 17.06 -18.08
C GLU A 13 10.05 16.76 -18.00
N ILE A 14 10.88 17.66 -18.54
CA ILE A 14 12.35 17.51 -18.48
C ILE A 14 12.81 17.58 -17.02
N LEU A 15 12.33 18.57 -16.25
CA LEU A 15 12.67 18.71 -14.84
C LEU A 15 12.18 17.50 -14.01
N CYS A 16 10.98 17.02 -14.31
CA CYS A 16 10.40 15.87 -13.59
C CYS A 16 11.09 14.54 -13.93
N LYS A 17 11.75 14.41 -15.06
CA LYS A 17 12.54 13.21 -15.43
C LYS A 17 13.93 13.20 -14.81
N ASP A 18 14.45 14.36 -14.44
CA ASP A 18 15.74 14.44 -13.76
C ASP A 18 15.54 14.17 -12.25
N GLU A 19 15.95 12.99 -11.80
CA GLU A 19 15.84 12.56 -10.40
C GLU A 19 16.68 13.41 -9.43
N LYS A 20 17.62 14.20 -9.93
CA LYS A 20 18.40 15.15 -9.12
C LYS A 20 17.65 16.43 -8.80
N VAL A 21 16.55 16.70 -9.51
CA VAL A 21 15.71 17.86 -9.28
C VAL A 21 14.69 17.53 -8.19
N PHE A 22 14.78 18.24 -7.07
CA PHE A 22 13.76 18.14 -6.00
C PHE A 22 12.46 18.83 -6.50
N LEU A 23 11.33 18.09 -6.44
CA LEU A 23 10.06 18.61 -6.97
C LEU A 23 9.58 19.88 -6.27
N GLY A 24 9.87 20.03 -4.98
CA GLY A 24 9.57 21.22 -4.20
C GLY A 24 10.25 22.50 -4.70
N ASP A 25 11.33 22.39 -5.48
CA ASP A 25 12.05 23.53 -6.07
C ASP A 25 11.40 24.05 -7.37
N ILE A 26 10.37 23.37 -7.88
CA ILE A 26 9.73 23.75 -9.15
C ILE A 26 8.52 24.65 -8.87
N ASP A 27 8.48 25.80 -9.49
CA ASP A 27 7.31 26.67 -9.55
C ASP A 27 6.43 26.26 -10.73
N THR A 28 5.25 25.69 -10.42
CA THR A 28 4.32 25.15 -11.40
C THR A 28 3.17 26.10 -11.75
N SER A 29 3.18 27.31 -11.20
CA SER A 29 2.09 28.30 -11.33
C SER A 29 1.72 28.68 -12.77
N LEU A 30 2.63 28.52 -13.75
CA LEU A 30 2.39 28.81 -15.15
C LEU A 30 1.89 27.61 -15.97
N ILE A 31 1.75 26.44 -15.36
CA ILE A 31 1.42 25.20 -16.07
C ILE A 31 -0.09 24.98 -16.05
N SER A 32 -0.68 24.75 -17.23
CA SER A 32 -2.10 24.45 -17.40
C SER A 32 -2.39 22.99 -17.80
N ASP A 33 -1.38 22.24 -18.25
CA ASP A 33 -1.50 20.82 -18.61
C ASP A 33 -0.42 19.99 -17.91
N MET A 34 -0.84 19.09 -17.04
CA MET A 34 0.01 18.12 -16.32
C MET A 34 -0.32 16.68 -16.72
N SER A 35 -1.02 16.49 -17.86
CA SER A 35 -1.39 15.15 -18.30
C SER A 35 -0.16 14.27 -18.50
N ARG A 36 -0.22 13.02 -17.99
CA ARG A 36 0.80 11.96 -18.10
C ARG A 36 2.17 12.30 -17.51
N LEU A 37 2.28 13.36 -16.69
CA LEU A 37 3.56 13.89 -16.23
C LEU A 37 4.39 12.84 -15.46
N PHE A 38 3.75 12.03 -14.65
CA PHE A 38 4.35 10.96 -13.85
C PHE A 38 3.79 9.58 -14.16
N ALA A 39 3.18 9.42 -15.34
CA ALA A 39 2.68 8.11 -15.76
C ALA A 39 3.82 7.09 -15.80
N ARG A 40 3.63 5.95 -15.11
CA ARG A 40 4.62 4.87 -14.95
C ARG A 40 5.92 5.28 -14.23
N SER A 41 5.89 6.40 -13.50
CA SER A 41 7.03 6.87 -12.74
C SER A 41 7.18 6.11 -11.42
N ARG A 42 8.42 5.84 -11.03
CA ARG A 42 8.81 5.21 -9.76
C ARG A 42 9.78 6.11 -8.96
N ARG A 43 9.80 7.42 -9.27
CA ARG A 43 10.69 8.39 -8.60
C ARG A 43 10.23 8.72 -7.19
N ASP A 44 11.08 9.41 -6.44
CA ASP A 44 10.68 10.14 -5.23
C ASP A 44 9.79 11.34 -5.62
N PHE A 45 8.60 11.41 -5.00
CA PHE A 45 7.62 12.46 -5.24
C PHE A 45 7.62 13.55 -4.16
N SER A 46 8.55 13.53 -3.22
CA SER A 46 8.64 14.51 -2.13
C SER A 46 8.70 15.94 -2.67
N GLY A 47 7.94 16.85 -2.06
CA GLY A 47 7.85 18.25 -2.46
C GLY A 47 6.75 18.58 -3.46
N ILE A 48 6.08 17.56 -4.04
CA ILE A 48 4.97 17.76 -4.98
C ILE A 48 3.74 18.37 -4.30
N GLU A 49 3.56 18.12 -3.00
CA GLU A 49 2.49 18.67 -2.17
C GLU A 49 2.49 20.21 -2.12
N HIS A 50 3.64 20.83 -2.46
CA HIS A 50 3.82 22.29 -2.50
C HIS A 50 3.64 22.89 -3.90
N TRP A 51 3.20 22.11 -4.87
CA TRP A 51 2.97 22.61 -6.21
C TRP A 51 1.73 23.51 -6.28
N ASP A 52 1.85 24.62 -6.98
CA ASP A 52 0.72 25.44 -7.37
C ASP A 52 0.08 24.84 -8.63
N VAL A 53 -1.09 24.24 -8.46
CA VAL A 53 -1.88 23.64 -9.55
C VAL A 53 -3.12 24.47 -9.89
N SER A 54 -3.25 25.68 -9.35
CA SER A 54 -4.43 26.54 -9.49
C SER A 54 -4.75 26.94 -10.93
N ASN A 55 -3.78 26.83 -11.85
CA ASN A 55 -3.96 27.08 -13.28
C ASN A 55 -4.11 25.82 -14.13
N VAL A 56 -4.02 24.64 -13.52
CA VAL A 56 -4.11 23.39 -14.27
C VAL A 56 -5.55 23.09 -14.71
N VAL A 57 -5.69 22.72 -15.97
CA VAL A 57 -6.96 22.38 -16.61
C VAL A 57 -7.03 20.88 -16.95
N ASN A 58 -5.89 20.24 -17.17
CA ASN A 58 -5.80 18.84 -17.60
C ASN A 58 -4.81 18.05 -16.72
N MET A 59 -5.31 17.02 -16.03
CA MET A 59 -4.56 16.08 -15.21
C MET A 59 -4.73 14.61 -15.68
N GLU A 60 -5.13 14.41 -16.96
CA GLU A 60 -5.32 13.05 -17.52
C GLU A 60 -4.10 12.19 -17.31
N CYS A 61 -4.30 10.99 -16.72
CA CYS A 61 -3.25 9.99 -16.50
C CYS A 61 -2.01 10.52 -15.73
N MET A 62 -2.11 11.60 -14.94
CA MET A 62 -0.93 12.24 -14.33
C MET A 62 -0.10 11.27 -13.53
N PHE A 63 -0.72 10.39 -12.75
CA PHE A 63 -0.07 9.37 -11.92
C PHE A 63 -0.46 7.93 -12.35
N TYR A 64 -0.86 7.76 -13.62
CA TYR A 64 -1.25 6.46 -14.14
C TYR A 64 -0.12 5.43 -13.97
N ASP A 65 -0.43 4.26 -13.39
CA ASP A 65 0.51 3.13 -13.24
C ASP A 65 1.82 3.56 -12.55
N SER A 66 1.72 4.39 -11.49
CA SER A 66 2.86 4.90 -10.72
C SER A 66 2.82 4.45 -9.26
N ASP A 67 3.97 4.52 -8.57
CA ASP A 67 4.07 4.27 -7.12
C ASP A 67 3.66 5.50 -6.28
N PHE A 68 2.99 6.47 -6.91
CA PHE A 68 2.61 7.72 -6.25
C PHE A 68 1.64 7.49 -5.08
N ASN A 69 2.03 7.94 -3.89
CA ASN A 69 1.21 7.90 -2.68
C ASN A 69 1.58 9.04 -1.71
N HIS A 70 1.46 10.29 -2.15
CA HIS A 70 1.68 11.49 -1.34
C HIS A 70 0.38 12.29 -1.17
N PRO A 71 0.17 12.98 -0.03
CA PRO A 71 -1.04 13.76 0.20
C PRO A 71 -1.14 14.95 -0.76
N LEU A 72 -2.31 15.10 -1.38
CA LEU A 72 -2.62 16.18 -2.32
C LEU A 72 -3.83 17.02 -1.88
N GLY A 73 -4.29 16.87 -0.66
CA GLY A 73 -5.50 17.55 -0.15
C GLY A 73 -5.42 19.08 -0.19
N SER A 74 -4.21 19.66 -0.23
CA SER A 74 -3.96 21.11 -0.34
C SER A 74 -4.00 21.66 -1.76
N TRP A 75 -4.09 20.81 -2.78
CA TRP A 75 -4.09 21.27 -4.16
C TRP A 75 -5.38 21.99 -4.55
N GLU A 76 -5.26 23.17 -5.15
CA GLU A 76 -6.40 23.95 -5.67
C GLU A 76 -6.76 23.51 -7.09
N VAL A 77 -7.61 22.48 -7.23
CA VAL A 77 -7.97 21.88 -8.51
C VAL A 77 -9.20 22.52 -9.18
N GLY A 78 -9.67 23.65 -8.69
CA GLY A 78 -10.94 24.27 -9.11
C GLY A 78 -11.02 24.74 -10.58
N LYS A 79 -9.93 24.65 -11.38
CA LYS A 79 -9.94 24.89 -12.83
C LYS A 79 -9.84 23.60 -13.66
N VAL A 80 -9.60 22.46 -13.03
CA VAL A 80 -9.41 21.19 -13.74
C VAL A 80 -10.72 20.76 -14.41
N LYS A 81 -10.62 20.33 -15.67
CA LYS A 81 -11.73 19.82 -16.48
C LYS A 81 -11.59 18.34 -16.80
N ASN A 82 -10.37 17.82 -16.80
CA ASN A 82 -10.09 16.42 -17.15
C ASN A 82 -9.20 15.76 -16.08
N MET A 83 -9.73 14.74 -15.42
CA MET A 83 -9.07 13.88 -14.44
C MET A 83 -9.09 12.40 -14.86
N ARG A 84 -9.32 12.12 -16.16
CA ARG A 84 -9.40 10.77 -16.69
C ARG A 84 -8.18 9.95 -16.30
N ALA A 85 -8.40 8.78 -15.68
CA ALA A 85 -7.38 7.82 -15.27
C ALA A 85 -6.23 8.43 -14.42
N MET A 86 -6.45 9.53 -13.70
CA MET A 86 -5.40 10.25 -12.99
C MET A 86 -4.61 9.36 -12.02
N PHE A 87 -5.30 8.51 -11.27
CA PHE A 87 -4.72 7.57 -10.30
C PHE A 87 -4.98 6.10 -10.68
N ALA A 88 -5.32 5.82 -11.94
CA ALA A 88 -5.56 4.44 -12.33
C ALA A 88 -4.28 3.59 -12.23
N ASN A 89 -4.40 2.38 -11.68
CA ASN A 89 -3.29 1.46 -11.41
C ASN A 89 -2.20 2.07 -10.49
N SER A 90 -2.54 3.03 -9.62
CA SER A 90 -1.57 3.65 -8.70
C SER A 90 -1.78 3.20 -7.25
N ALA A 91 -0.75 3.40 -6.42
CA ALA A 91 -0.80 3.15 -4.99
C ALA A 91 -1.50 4.26 -4.19
N PHE A 92 -2.05 5.28 -4.86
CA PHE A 92 -2.60 6.47 -4.21
C PHE A 92 -3.75 6.15 -3.26
N ASN A 93 -3.61 6.55 -1.99
CA ASN A 93 -4.61 6.38 -0.94
C ASN A 93 -4.52 7.50 0.11
N HIS A 94 -4.88 8.73 -0.27
CA HIS A 94 -4.98 9.89 0.62
C HIS A 94 -6.28 10.66 0.41
N PRO A 95 -6.80 11.37 1.45
CA PRO A 95 -8.08 12.08 1.35
C PRO A 95 -8.04 13.18 0.29
N LEU A 96 -9.13 13.25 -0.51
CA LEU A 96 -9.35 14.25 -1.55
C LEU A 96 -10.69 14.98 -1.40
N ASN A 97 -11.41 14.78 -0.32
CA ASN A 97 -12.77 15.32 -0.15
C ASN A 97 -12.82 16.85 -0.13
N SER A 98 -11.68 17.53 0.13
CA SER A 98 -11.52 18.99 0.07
C SER A 98 -11.41 19.56 -1.34
N TRP A 99 -11.21 18.73 -2.38
CA TRP A 99 -11.03 19.20 -3.73
C TRP A 99 -12.31 19.81 -4.32
N ASN A 100 -12.21 20.98 -4.90
CA ASN A 100 -13.29 21.58 -5.69
C ASN A 100 -13.26 20.99 -7.11
N VAL A 101 -14.09 19.99 -7.36
CA VAL A 101 -14.20 19.30 -8.66
C VAL A 101 -15.35 19.79 -9.52
N SER A 102 -16.01 20.89 -9.15
CA SER A 102 -17.23 21.39 -9.80
C SER A 102 -17.08 21.76 -11.30
N LYS A 103 -15.84 21.88 -11.81
CA LYS A 103 -15.59 22.13 -13.24
C LYS A 103 -15.14 20.90 -14.01
N VAL A 104 -14.95 19.77 -13.34
CA VAL A 104 -14.50 18.53 -13.99
C VAL A 104 -15.61 17.96 -14.88
N LYS A 105 -15.23 17.53 -16.07
CA LYS A 105 -16.13 16.90 -17.05
C LYS A 105 -15.84 15.42 -17.28
N ASP A 106 -14.58 15.01 -17.15
CA ASP A 106 -14.16 13.63 -17.38
C ASP A 106 -13.41 13.10 -16.16
N MET A 107 -13.99 12.08 -15.51
CA MET A 107 -13.43 11.31 -14.42
C MET A 107 -13.34 9.81 -14.76
N ALA A 108 -13.49 9.44 -16.04
CA ALA A 108 -13.44 8.04 -16.43
C ALA A 108 -12.15 7.36 -15.99
N LYS A 109 -12.27 6.20 -15.36
CA LYS A 109 -11.14 5.37 -14.86
C LYS A 109 -10.28 6.06 -13.78
N MET A 110 -10.71 7.15 -13.14
CA MET A 110 -9.87 7.97 -12.25
C MET A 110 -9.19 7.14 -11.15
N PHE A 111 -9.90 6.22 -10.54
CA PHE A 111 -9.41 5.31 -9.48
C PHE A 111 -9.49 3.83 -9.90
N LYS A 112 -9.50 3.55 -11.20
CA LYS A 112 -9.54 2.16 -11.68
C LYS A 112 -8.32 1.39 -11.18
N ASN A 113 -8.56 0.22 -10.55
CA ASN A 113 -7.50 -0.65 -10.01
C ASN A 113 -6.52 0.13 -9.11
N SER A 114 -7.05 0.97 -8.22
CA SER A 114 -6.29 1.75 -7.24
C SER A 114 -6.65 1.34 -5.82
N SER A 115 -5.76 1.69 -4.88
CA SER A 115 -5.96 1.47 -3.44
C SER A 115 -6.84 2.53 -2.78
N PHE A 116 -7.37 3.49 -3.53
CA PHE A 116 -8.11 4.63 -3.00
C PHE A 116 -9.40 4.21 -2.28
N ASP A 117 -9.50 4.57 -0.99
CA ASP A 117 -10.67 4.27 -0.14
C ASP A 117 -10.93 5.38 0.89
N PHE A 118 -11.15 6.61 0.41
CA PHE A 118 -11.57 7.75 1.24
C PHE A 118 -12.89 8.33 0.76
N PRO A 119 -13.70 8.94 1.68
CA PRO A 119 -14.97 9.59 1.32
C PRO A 119 -14.80 10.66 0.23
N LEU A 120 -15.81 10.75 -0.66
CA LEU A 120 -15.91 11.77 -1.70
C LEU A 120 -17.30 12.42 -1.69
N ASP A 121 -18.00 12.37 -0.57
CA ASP A 121 -19.37 12.83 -0.39
C ASP A 121 -19.54 14.34 -0.52
N LEU A 122 -18.46 15.14 -0.38
CA LEU A 122 -18.46 16.58 -0.56
C LEU A 122 -18.20 17.02 -2.02
N TRP A 123 -17.89 16.10 -2.93
CA TRP A 123 -17.65 16.45 -4.31
C TRP A 123 -18.90 16.88 -5.06
N ASP A 124 -18.87 18.06 -5.66
CA ASP A 124 -19.88 18.48 -6.63
C ASP A 124 -19.54 17.92 -8.02
N VAL A 125 -20.16 16.81 -8.37
CA VAL A 125 -19.99 16.12 -9.65
C VAL A 125 -21.08 16.48 -10.67
N SER A 126 -21.87 17.53 -10.42
CA SER A 126 -23.03 17.92 -11.25
C SER A 126 -22.67 18.23 -12.70
N ASN A 127 -21.41 18.58 -13.00
CA ASN A 127 -20.92 18.87 -14.33
C ASN A 127 -20.14 17.72 -14.99
N VAL A 128 -19.96 16.59 -14.29
CA VAL A 128 -19.23 15.43 -14.85
C VAL A 128 -20.05 14.71 -15.89
N GLU A 129 -19.45 14.49 -17.05
CA GLU A 129 -20.08 13.84 -18.20
C GLU A 129 -19.71 12.36 -18.33
N ASP A 130 -18.48 11.98 -18.00
CA ASP A 130 -17.99 10.60 -18.08
C ASP A 130 -17.36 10.13 -16.76
N MET A 131 -17.94 9.09 -16.15
CA MET A 131 -17.46 8.40 -14.95
C MET A 131 -17.27 6.90 -15.22
N SER A 132 -17.17 6.49 -16.49
CA SER A 132 -17.05 5.08 -16.87
C SER A 132 -15.83 4.45 -16.22
N TYR A 133 -16.02 3.27 -15.61
CA TYR A 133 -14.96 2.51 -14.93
C TYR A 133 -14.25 3.27 -13.80
N MET A 134 -14.82 4.34 -13.22
CA MET A 134 -14.13 5.22 -12.27
C MET A 134 -13.54 4.47 -11.09
N PHE A 135 -14.25 3.52 -10.53
CA PHE A 135 -13.84 2.69 -9.39
C PHE A 135 -13.77 1.19 -9.76
N ALA A 136 -13.68 0.87 -11.06
CA ALA A 136 -13.58 -0.52 -11.48
C ALA A 136 -12.31 -1.17 -10.92
N TYR A 137 -12.44 -2.41 -10.38
CA TYR A 137 -11.34 -3.14 -9.73
C TYR A 137 -10.68 -2.39 -8.56
N SER A 138 -11.39 -1.47 -7.89
CA SER A 138 -10.87 -0.68 -6.77
C SER A 138 -11.36 -1.20 -5.43
N CYS A 139 -10.73 -0.70 -4.35
CA CYS A 139 -11.11 -0.97 -2.97
C CYS A 139 -12.16 0.01 -2.42
N PHE A 140 -12.64 0.94 -3.22
CA PHE A 140 -13.55 1.99 -2.78
C PHE A 140 -14.80 1.42 -2.11
N SER A 141 -15.09 1.87 -0.88
CA SER A 141 -16.18 1.33 -0.05
C SER A 141 -17.22 2.36 0.39
N HIS A 142 -16.99 3.66 0.11
CA HIS A 142 -17.83 4.74 0.63
C HIS A 142 -19.05 5.00 -0.23
N SER A 143 -20.16 5.49 0.42
CA SER A 143 -21.38 5.88 -0.27
C SER A 143 -21.18 7.18 -1.08
N LEU A 144 -21.73 7.19 -2.29
CA LEU A 144 -21.81 8.37 -3.17
C LEU A 144 -23.26 8.85 -3.33
N SER A 145 -24.14 8.51 -2.40
CA SER A 145 -25.56 8.88 -2.43
C SER A 145 -25.82 10.39 -2.43
N SER A 146 -24.83 11.19 -2.00
CA SER A 146 -24.89 12.66 -2.02
C SER A 146 -24.69 13.26 -3.40
N TRP A 147 -24.14 12.52 -4.37
CA TRP A 147 -23.78 13.02 -5.68
C TRP A 147 -25.00 13.38 -6.53
N ASN A 148 -24.93 14.55 -7.18
CA ASN A 148 -25.92 15.02 -8.12
C ASN A 148 -25.50 14.67 -9.55
N LEU A 149 -26.20 13.74 -10.18
CA LEU A 149 -25.86 13.15 -11.47
C LEU A 149 -26.57 13.82 -12.66
N LYS A 150 -26.80 15.14 -12.63
CA LYS A 150 -27.60 15.84 -13.67
C LYS A 150 -27.02 15.76 -15.07
N GLN A 151 -25.72 15.96 -15.22
CA GLN A 151 -25.06 16.13 -16.53
C GLN A 151 -24.34 14.88 -17.04
N TYR A 152 -24.33 13.78 -16.27
CA TYR A 152 -23.59 12.60 -16.69
C TYR A 152 -24.13 12.04 -18.02
N LYS A 153 -23.23 11.57 -18.84
CA LYS A 153 -23.51 10.89 -20.12
C LYS A 153 -23.13 9.42 -20.06
N LYS A 154 -22.08 9.09 -19.30
CA LYS A 154 -21.54 7.75 -19.19
C LYS A 154 -21.18 7.41 -17.74
N MET A 155 -21.65 6.28 -17.26
CA MET A 155 -21.28 5.65 -15.97
C MET A 155 -21.08 4.14 -16.14
N ASP A 156 -20.82 3.68 -17.37
CA ASP A 156 -20.71 2.27 -17.68
C ASP A 156 -19.61 1.62 -16.83
N HIS A 157 -19.96 0.51 -16.19
CA HIS A 157 -19.01 -0.28 -15.41
C HIS A 157 -18.29 0.52 -14.30
N MET A 158 -18.91 1.57 -13.73
CA MET A 158 -18.30 2.45 -12.75
C MET A 158 -17.68 1.68 -11.58
N PHE A 159 -18.34 0.64 -11.09
CA PHE A 159 -17.89 -0.26 -10.03
C PHE A 159 -17.63 -1.69 -10.52
N TYR A 160 -17.24 -1.86 -11.78
CA TYR A 160 -16.99 -3.18 -12.35
C TYR A 160 -15.93 -3.93 -11.52
N HIS A 161 -16.29 -5.10 -10.97
CA HIS A 161 -15.46 -5.88 -10.05
C HIS A 161 -14.94 -5.11 -8.82
N SER A 162 -15.70 -4.13 -8.30
CA SER A 162 -15.43 -3.46 -7.03
C SER A 162 -16.25 -4.14 -5.93
N SER A 163 -15.64 -4.94 -5.07
CA SER A 163 -16.33 -5.83 -4.13
C SER A 163 -16.89 -5.15 -2.88
N ARG A 164 -16.48 -3.89 -2.59
CA ARG A 164 -16.80 -3.21 -1.34
C ARG A 164 -17.98 -2.25 -1.39
N VAL A 165 -18.48 -1.94 -2.56
CA VAL A 165 -19.58 -0.99 -2.70
C VAL A 165 -20.90 -1.70 -2.51
N GLU A 166 -21.62 -1.33 -1.45
CA GLU A 166 -22.91 -1.92 -1.09
C GLU A 166 -24.07 -0.94 -1.31
N ASN A 167 -25.29 -1.47 -1.43
CA ASN A 167 -26.55 -0.70 -1.46
C ASN A 167 -26.60 0.40 -2.54
N ILE A 168 -25.91 0.23 -3.66
CA ILE A 168 -25.87 1.20 -4.79
C ILE A 168 -27.29 1.54 -5.26
N ASP A 169 -28.21 0.57 -5.26
CA ASP A 169 -29.59 0.70 -5.65
C ASP A 169 -30.42 1.61 -4.74
N SER A 170 -29.97 1.85 -3.50
CA SER A 170 -30.57 2.78 -2.57
C SER A 170 -30.08 4.23 -2.71
N TRP A 171 -29.07 4.50 -3.55
CA TRP A 171 -28.45 5.80 -3.68
C TRP A 171 -29.31 6.76 -4.53
N GLY A 172 -29.09 8.06 -4.32
CA GLY A 172 -29.73 9.13 -5.07
C GLY A 172 -30.81 9.89 -4.29
N LYS A 173 -30.80 11.22 -4.43
CA LYS A 173 -31.73 12.13 -3.76
C LYS A 173 -33.04 12.34 -4.54
N SER A 174 -32.98 12.21 -5.87
CA SER A 174 -34.15 12.33 -6.75
C SER A 174 -34.48 10.97 -7.38
N GLU A 175 -35.73 10.81 -7.86
CA GLU A 175 -36.12 9.58 -8.57
C GLU A 175 -35.26 9.33 -9.82
N VAL A 176 -34.86 10.40 -10.51
CA VAL A 176 -33.95 10.30 -11.67
C VAL A 176 -32.59 9.81 -11.25
N ASP A 177 -32.03 10.30 -10.13
CA ASP A 177 -30.72 9.83 -9.64
C ASP A 177 -30.82 8.39 -9.15
N LYS A 178 -31.89 8.01 -8.44
CA LYS A 178 -32.14 6.63 -8.02
C LYS A 178 -32.15 5.66 -9.21
N MET A 179 -32.85 6.01 -10.29
CA MET A 179 -32.87 5.18 -11.50
C MET A 179 -31.45 5.02 -12.09
N LYS A 180 -30.65 6.06 -12.10
CA LYS A 180 -29.28 6.02 -12.60
C LYS A 180 -28.43 5.09 -11.75
N TRP A 181 -28.51 5.19 -10.43
CA TRP A 181 -27.81 4.30 -9.52
C TRP A 181 -28.28 2.84 -9.62
N ILE A 182 -29.56 2.61 -9.91
CA ILE A 182 -30.08 1.27 -10.19
C ILE A 182 -29.37 0.66 -11.42
N PHE A 183 -29.21 1.41 -12.51
CA PHE A 183 -28.48 0.91 -13.69
C PHE A 183 -27.00 0.60 -13.37
N VAL A 184 -26.35 1.46 -12.59
CA VAL A 184 -24.95 1.20 -12.13
C VAL A 184 -24.91 -0.04 -11.23
N SER A 185 -25.88 -0.20 -10.34
CA SER A 185 -26.01 -1.39 -9.48
C SER A 185 -26.22 -2.66 -10.30
N LEU A 186 -27.08 -2.64 -11.33
CA LEU A 186 -27.29 -3.77 -12.21
C LEU A 186 -26.02 -4.16 -12.96
N ALA A 187 -25.31 -3.19 -13.53
CA ALA A 187 -24.04 -3.43 -14.21
C ALA A 187 -22.95 -3.95 -13.25
N HIS A 188 -22.91 -3.42 -12.02
CA HIS A 188 -22.05 -3.90 -10.94
C HIS A 188 -22.37 -5.36 -10.59
N LYS A 189 -23.63 -5.67 -10.32
CA LYS A 189 -24.08 -7.04 -10.03
C LYS A 189 -23.79 -8.01 -11.19
N GLN A 190 -23.99 -7.58 -12.44
CA GLN A 190 -23.65 -8.37 -13.62
C GLN A 190 -22.14 -8.66 -13.75
N SER A 191 -21.28 -7.74 -13.32
CA SER A 191 -19.83 -7.93 -13.35
C SER A 191 -19.35 -9.08 -12.47
N PHE A 192 -20.15 -9.44 -11.45
CA PHE A 192 -19.93 -10.62 -10.62
C PHE A 192 -20.72 -11.86 -11.08
N GLY A 193 -21.27 -11.84 -12.29
CA GLY A 193 -22.07 -12.96 -12.83
C GLY A 193 -23.41 -13.15 -12.12
N ILE A 194 -23.95 -12.09 -11.48
CA ILE A 194 -25.23 -12.13 -10.78
C ILE A 194 -26.36 -12.03 -11.80
N ASN A 195 -26.90 -13.20 -12.25
CA ASN A 195 -28.18 -13.25 -12.94
C ASN A 195 -29.29 -12.81 -11.97
N LEU A 196 -30.18 -11.89 -12.41
CA LEU A 196 -31.25 -11.26 -11.60
C LEU A 196 -32.41 -12.19 -11.19
N HIS A 197 -32.29 -13.48 -11.42
CA HIS A 197 -33.18 -14.49 -10.85
C HIS A 197 -32.55 -15.03 -9.57
N LYS A 198 -33.24 -14.81 -8.41
CA LYS A 198 -32.95 -15.34 -7.07
C LYS A 198 -31.64 -16.13 -7.00
N ARG A 199 -30.59 -15.54 -6.39
CA ARG A 199 -29.50 -16.35 -5.91
C ARG A 199 -30.00 -17.13 -4.69
N GLU A 200 -30.41 -18.34 -4.91
CA GLU A 200 -30.06 -19.45 -4.04
C GLU A 200 -28.53 -19.41 -3.91
N GLU A 201 -27.98 -19.70 -2.73
CA GLU A 201 -26.52 -19.77 -2.50
C GLU A 201 -25.88 -20.44 -3.71
N LYS A 202 -25.07 -19.67 -4.48
CA LYS A 202 -24.43 -20.25 -5.67
C LYS A 202 -23.52 -21.34 -5.16
N GLU A 203 -23.85 -22.59 -5.45
CA GLU A 203 -22.97 -23.71 -5.14
C GLU A 203 -21.59 -23.40 -5.69
N ARG A 204 -20.59 -23.47 -4.81
CA ARG A 204 -19.19 -23.40 -5.24
C ARG A 204 -18.97 -24.54 -6.23
N LEU A 205 -18.19 -24.27 -7.31
CA LEU A 205 -17.96 -25.29 -8.34
C LEU A 205 -16.85 -26.27 -7.97
N TYR A 206 -15.91 -25.85 -7.10
CA TYR A 206 -14.73 -26.60 -6.74
C TYR A 206 -14.60 -26.73 -5.22
N TYR A 207 -14.33 -27.96 -4.75
CA TYR A 207 -14.25 -28.31 -3.32
C TYR A 207 -12.93 -29.00 -3.00
N PRO A 208 -11.77 -28.31 -3.10
CA PRO A 208 -10.48 -28.92 -2.81
C PRO A 208 -10.41 -29.35 -1.34
N LYS A 209 -9.92 -30.56 -1.10
CA LYS A 209 -9.71 -31.14 0.24
C LYS A 209 -8.26 -31.01 0.71
N THR A 210 -7.35 -30.82 -0.25
CA THR A 210 -5.92 -30.74 0.01
C THR A 210 -5.35 -29.43 -0.58
N LYS A 211 -4.18 -29.06 -0.10
CA LYS A 211 -3.43 -27.93 -0.64
C LYS A 211 -3.06 -28.14 -2.12
N GLU A 212 -2.73 -29.38 -2.48
CA GLU A 212 -2.31 -29.76 -3.83
C GLU A 212 -3.47 -29.58 -4.83
N GLU A 213 -4.67 -30.04 -4.45
CA GLU A 213 -5.88 -29.81 -5.25
C GLU A 213 -6.18 -28.33 -5.40
N LEU A 214 -6.11 -27.55 -4.27
CA LEU A 214 -6.29 -26.11 -4.33
C LEU A 214 -5.26 -25.45 -5.24
N LYS A 215 -3.99 -25.86 -5.13
CA LYS A 215 -2.90 -25.29 -5.95
C LYS A 215 -3.09 -25.57 -7.43
N ALA A 216 -3.58 -26.75 -7.81
CA ALA A 216 -3.89 -27.06 -9.20
C ALA A 216 -4.97 -26.11 -9.76
N LEU A 217 -6.05 -25.88 -9.01
CA LEU A 217 -7.10 -24.93 -9.37
C LEU A 217 -6.58 -23.47 -9.48
N CYS A 218 -5.74 -23.05 -8.53
CA CYS A 218 -5.14 -21.71 -8.52
C CYS A 218 -4.14 -21.48 -9.67
N SER A 219 -3.54 -22.55 -10.20
CA SER A 219 -2.59 -22.47 -11.32
C SER A 219 -3.30 -22.38 -12.66
N ASP A 220 -4.57 -22.73 -12.75
CA ASP A 220 -5.40 -22.61 -13.96
C ASP A 220 -6.03 -21.21 -13.97
N GLU A 221 -5.57 -20.35 -14.89
CA GLU A 221 -6.07 -18.97 -15.00
C GLU A 221 -7.53 -18.91 -15.48
N SER A 222 -8.06 -19.97 -16.07
CA SER A 222 -9.47 -20.06 -16.47
C SER A 222 -10.43 -20.27 -15.30
N VAL A 223 -9.91 -20.73 -14.15
CA VAL A 223 -10.69 -20.93 -12.91
C VAL A 223 -10.87 -19.60 -12.19
N TYR A 224 -12.11 -19.17 -11.99
CA TYR A 224 -12.45 -18.04 -11.15
C TYR A 224 -12.27 -18.42 -9.66
N LEU A 225 -11.44 -17.66 -8.93
CA LEU A 225 -11.11 -18.02 -7.55
C LEU A 225 -12.31 -17.98 -6.60
N GLY A 226 -13.31 -17.15 -6.89
CA GLY A 226 -14.56 -17.07 -6.13
C GLY A 226 -15.44 -18.32 -6.23
N ASP A 227 -15.22 -19.22 -7.18
CA ASP A 227 -15.95 -20.49 -7.32
C ASP A 227 -15.31 -21.63 -6.49
N ILE A 228 -14.19 -21.37 -5.78
CA ILE A 228 -13.50 -22.36 -4.99
C ILE A 228 -13.95 -22.28 -3.51
N ASP A 229 -14.43 -23.38 -2.96
CA ASP A 229 -14.65 -23.50 -1.51
C ASP A 229 -13.35 -23.87 -0.81
N THR A 230 -12.83 -22.94 -0.02
CA THR A 230 -11.57 -23.11 0.72
C THR A 230 -11.78 -23.50 2.19
N SER A 231 -13.02 -23.76 2.60
CA SER A 231 -13.41 -23.97 4.01
C SER A 231 -12.72 -25.15 4.70
N LEU A 232 -12.21 -26.13 3.94
CA LEU A 232 -11.51 -27.31 4.46
C LEU A 232 -9.98 -27.14 4.50
N ILE A 233 -9.44 -26.05 3.96
CA ILE A 233 -8.00 -25.87 3.79
C ILE A 233 -7.38 -25.28 5.07
N GLU A 234 -6.36 -25.94 5.60
CA GLU A 234 -5.60 -25.49 6.78
C GLU A 234 -4.21 -24.94 6.41
N ASN A 235 -3.71 -25.25 5.20
CA ASN A 235 -2.40 -24.85 4.75
C ASN A 235 -2.46 -24.22 3.35
N MET A 236 -2.17 -22.91 3.27
CA MET A 236 -2.10 -22.15 2.01
C MET A 236 -0.67 -21.66 1.71
N SER A 237 0.34 -22.31 2.32
CA SER A 237 1.72 -21.88 2.12
C SER A 237 2.16 -22.00 0.67
N TYR A 238 2.79 -20.94 0.14
CA TYR A 238 3.33 -20.86 -1.23
C TYR A 238 2.30 -21.14 -2.34
N LEU A 239 1.01 -20.88 -2.07
CA LEU A 239 -0.08 -21.24 -2.99
C LEU A 239 0.07 -20.54 -4.34
N PHE A 240 0.37 -19.25 -4.33
CA PHE A 240 0.58 -18.42 -5.52
C PHE A 240 2.05 -17.98 -5.69
N ALA A 241 2.97 -18.46 -4.86
CA ALA A 241 4.36 -18.01 -4.92
C ALA A 241 4.94 -18.16 -6.33
N TYR A 242 5.55 -17.08 -6.85
CA TYR A 242 6.10 -17.00 -8.21
C TYR A 242 5.06 -17.22 -9.33
N SER A 243 3.76 -17.11 -9.04
CA SER A 243 2.71 -17.24 -10.05
C SER A 243 2.70 -16.01 -10.97
N GLU A 244 2.51 -16.25 -12.27
CA GLU A 244 2.29 -15.21 -13.27
C GLU A 244 0.82 -14.78 -13.34
N ARG A 245 -0.07 -15.41 -12.56
CA ARG A 245 -1.49 -15.08 -12.49
C ARG A 245 -1.69 -13.59 -12.25
N ARG A 246 -2.53 -12.95 -13.06
CA ARG A 246 -2.83 -11.52 -12.99
C ARG A 246 -4.20 -11.23 -12.40
N ASP A 247 -5.15 -12.12 -12.60
CA ASP A 247 -6.51 -12.00 -12.06
C ASP A 247 -6.65 -12.82 -10.78
N PHE A 248 -6.73 -12.12 -9.66
CA PHE A 248 -6.96 -12.70 -8.33
C PHE A 248 -8.38 -12.41 -7.81
N SER A 249 -9.30 -11.95 -8.68
CA SER A 249 -10.68 -11.67 -8.30
C SER A 249 -11.38 -12.90 -7.73
N GLY A 250 -12.20 -12.68 -6.70
CA GLY A 250 -12.89 -13.76 -5.98
C GLY A 250 -12.13 -14.33 -4.78
N ILE A 251 -10.83 -14.02 -4.65
CA ILE A 251 -10.02 -14.47 -3.50
C ILE A 251 -10.47 -13.83 -2.18
N GLU A 252 -11.02 -12.63 -2.24
CA GLU A 252 -11.60 -11.92 -1.10
C GLU A 252 -12.73 -12.70 -0.42
N HIS A 253 -13.42 -13.59 -1.17
CA HIS A 253 -14.51 -14.42 -0.68
C HIS A 253 -14.07 -15.78 -0.12
N TRP A 254 -12.78 -16.03 -0.04
CA TRP A 254 -12.27 -17.29 0.50
C TRP A 254 -12.52 -17.42 2.00
N ASN A 255 -13.01 -18.56 2.41
CA ASN A 255 -13.06 -18.91 3.82
C ASN A 255 -11.69 -19.40 4.28
N VAL A 256 -10.95 -18.56 5.00
CA VAL A 256 -9.62 -18.87 5.54
C VAL A 256 -9.62 -19.14 7.05
N SER A 257 -10.81 -19.25 7.66
CA SER A 257 -10.95 -19.38 9.12
C SER A 257 -10.29 -20.62 9.73
N ARG A 258 -9.99 -21.64 8.90
CA ARG A 258 -9.25 -22.84 9.34
C ARG A 258 -7.76 -22.80 9.04
N VAL A 259 -7.31 -21.77 8.32
CA VAL A 259 -5.91 -21.70 7.86
C VAL A 259 -4.97 -21.39 9.03
N VAL A 260 -3.93 -22.21 9.14
CA VAL A 260 -2.86 -22.08 10.15
C VAL A 260 -1.57 -21.58 9.53
N ASN A 261 -1.33 -21.83 8.24
CA ASN A 261 -0.09 -21.56 7.55
C ASN A 261 -0.31 -20.82 6.23
N MET A 262 0.16 -19.56 6.19
CA MET A 262 0.15 -18.67 5.01
C MET A 262 1.58 -18.29 4.56
N ASN A 263 2.60 -19.08 4.92
CA ASN A 263 3.97 -18.80 4.53
C ASN A 263 4.08 -18.62 3.00
N GLY A 264 4.64 -17.50 2.56
CA GLY A 264 4.96 -17.23 1.16
C GLY A 264 3.76 -17.24 0.20
N MET A 265 2.51 -17.14 0.69
CA MET A 265 1.31 -17.34 -0.12
C MET A 265 1.29 -16.52 -1.39
N PHE A 266 1.74 -15.27 -1.35
CA PHE A 266 1.79 -14.34 -2.48
C PHE A 266 3.21 -13.87 -2.80
N ALA A 267 4.22 -14.62 -2.36
CA ALA A 267 5.60 -14.21 -2.54
C ALA A 267 5.96 -14.10 -4.03
N TYR A 268 6.59 -12.98 -4.42
CA TYR A 268 7.06 -12.69 -5.78
C TYR A 268 5.95 -12.76 -6.83
N THR A 269 4.80 -12.12 -6.55
CA THR A 269 3.64 -12.04 -7.45
C THR A 269 3.24 -10.59 -7.71
N SER A 270 2.41 -10.38 -8.72
CA SER A 270 1.72 -9.10 -8.97
C SER A 270 0.48 -8.92 -8.06
N PHE A 271 0.28 -9.77 -7.06
CA PHE A 271 -0.89 -9.72 -6.18
C PHE A 271 -1.04 -8.36 -5.48
N ASN A 272 -2.21 -7.74 -5.63
CA ASN A 272 -2.57 -6.49 -4.95
C ASN A 272 -4.10 -6.38 -4.74
N HIS A 273 -4.74 -7.46 -4.26
CA HIS A 273 -6.17 -7.47 -3.92
C HIS A 273 -6.39 -7.31 -2.42
N PRO A 274 -7.51 -6.69 -1.98
CA PRO A 274 -7.84 -6.56 -0.57
C PRO A 274 -8.12 -7.94 0.07
N LEU A 275 -7.78 -8.04 1.37
CA LEU A 275 -7.95 -9.26 2.18
C LEU A 275 -8.68 -8.99 3.49
N ASN A 276 -9.45 -7.91 3.58
CA ASN A 276 -10.00 -7.43 4.86
C ASN A 276 -11.03 -8.36 5.48
N ASP A 277 -11.75 -9.15 4.68
CA ASP A 277 -12.79 -10.06 5.15
C ASP A 277 -12.21 -11.42 5.59
N TRP A 278 -10.91 -11.61 5.51
CA TRP A 278 -10.28 -12.85 5.90
C TRP A 278 -10.21 -12.99 7.43
N ASP A 279 -10.82 -14.05 7.96
CA ASP A 279 -10.61 -14.47 9.34
C ASP A 279 -9.29 -15.19 9.49
N THR A 280 -8.24 -14.46 9.87
CA THR A 280 -6.89 -14.98 10.10
C THR A 280 -6.61 -15.33 11.56
N SER A 281 -7.64 -15.42 12.40
CA SER A 281 -7.51 -15.63 13.84
C SER A 281 -6.79 -16.94 14.23
N ARG A 282 -6.73 -17.92 13.33
CA ARG A 282 -6.02 -19.20 13.55
C ARG A 282 -4.63 -19.27 12.94
N VAL A 283 -4.17 -18.22 12.26
CA VAL A 283 -2.89 -18.25 11.55
C VAL A 283 -1.71 -18.09 12.51
N PHE A 284 -0.75 -19.01 12.43
CA PHE A 284 0.50 -19.00 13.19
C PHE A 284 1.71 -18.57 12.34
N TYR A 285 1.70 -18.83 11.03
CA TYR A 285 2.84 -18.69 10.14
C TYR A 285 2.50 -17.76 8.99
N MET A 286 3.14 -16.57 8.95
CA MET A 286 3.03 -15.58 7.86
C MET A 286 4.40 -15.20 7.28
N ASN A 287 5.42 -16.08 7.40
CA ASN A 287 6.72 -15.78 6.84
C ASN A 287 6.62 -15.60 5.31
N PHE A 288 7.28 -14.57 4.77
CA PHE A 288 7.35 -14.29 3.34
C PHE A 288 6.01 -14.05 2.64
N MET A 289 4.89 -13.85 3.38
CA MET A 289 3.54 -13.86 2.79
C MET A 289 3.41 -12.95 1.58
N PHE A 290 4.00 -11.76 1.63
CA PHE A 290 4.00 -10.76 0.56
C PHE A 290 5.41 -10.38 0.09
N ALA A 291 6.43 -11.20 0.37
CA ALA A 291 7.80 -10.89 0.00
C ALA A 291 7.94 -10.71 -1.52
N GLY A 292 8.58 -9.63 -1.97
CA GLY A 292 8.80 -9.35 -3.39
C GLY A 292 7.51 -9.13 -4.21
N SER A 293 6.36 -8.91 -3.56
CA SER A 293 5.07 -8.73 -4.25
C SER A 293 4.75 -7.26 -4.50
N SER A 294 3.77 -7.02 -5.39
CA SER A 294 3.20 -5.69 -5.63
C SER A 294 2.18 -5.27 -4.56
N PHE A 295 2.01 -6.07 -3.50
CA PHE A 295 0.96 -5.86 -2.52
C PHE A 295 1.11 -4.55 -1.73
N ASN A 296 0.06 -3.72 -1.75
CA ASN A 296 -0.02 -2.46 -1.01
C ASN A 296 -1.46 -2.13 -0.56
N GLN A 297 -2.26 -3.15 -0.23
CA GLN A 297 -3.61 -2.93 0.29
C GLN A 297 -3.61 -2.78 1.81
N PRO A 298 -4.56 -2.02 2.41
CA PRO A 298 -4.72 -1.94 3.86
C PRO A 298 -4.88 -3.32 4.50
N LEU A 299 -4.22 -3.53 5.65
CA LEU A 299 -4.29 -4.76 6.44
C LEU A 299 -4.67 -4.49 7.90
N GLU A 300 -5.19 -3.31 8.23
CA GLU A 300 -5.50 -2.93 9.62
C GLU A 300 -6.49 -3.87 10.30
N HIS A 301 -7.38 -4.49 9.51
CA HIS A 301 -8.40 -5.43 10.01
C HIS A 301 -7.92 -6.88 10.09
N LEU A 302 -6.75 -7.19 9.55
CA LEU A 302 -6.22 -8.55 9.58
C LEU A 302 -5.86 -8.95 11.01
N ASN A 303 -6.47 -10.02 11.53
CA ASN A 303 -6.18 -10.51 12.87
C ASN A 303 -4.87 -11.29 12.91
N VAL A 304 -3.81 -10.67 13.45
CA VAL A 304 -2.49 -11.28 13.60
C VAL A 304 -2.17 -11.73 15.03
N SER A 305 -3.16 -11.70 15.93
CA SER A 305 -2.94 -11.92 17.37
C SER A 305 -2.38 -13.30 17.73
N ASN A 306 -2.57 -14.31 16.89
CA ASN A 306 -2.01 -15.65 17.09
C ASN A 306 -0.72 -15.91 16.30
N VAL A 307 -0.29 -14.98 15.46
CA VAL A 307 0.90 -15.16 14.63
C VAL A 307 2.17 -15.16 15.48
N LYS A 308 3.05 -16.12 15.22
CA LYS A 308 4.35 -16.28 15.90
C LYS A 308 5.54 -15.98 14.99
N TYR A 309 5.36 -16.12 13.69
CA TYR A 309 6.47 -16.02 12.72
C TYR A 309 6.06 -15.11 11.54
N MET A 310 6.70 -13.94 11.44
CA MET A 310 6.48 -12.93 10.39
C MET A 310 7.78 -12.61 9.64
N ASN A 311 8.71 -13.58 9.56
CA ASN A 311 9.99 -13.33 8.91
C ASN A 311 9.79 -12.95 7.45
N SER A 312 10.42 -11.86 7.00
CA SER A 312 10.40 -11.36 5.63
C SER A 312 8.99 -11.12 5.07
N MET A 313 7.98 -10.89 5.92
CA MET A 313 6.57 -10.83 5.47
C MET A 313 6.36 -9.81 4.34
N PHE A 314 7.02 -8.66 4.41
CA PHE A 314 6.93 -7.60 3.41
C PHE A 314 8.28 -7.30 2.73
N ALA A 315 9.31 -8.14 2.93
CA ALA A 315 10.62 -7.90 2.37
C ALA A 315 10.57 -7.68 0.86
N ARG A 316 11.17 -6.59 0.35
CA ARG A 316 11.23 -6.25 -1.08
C ARG A 316 9.85 -6.08 -1.75
N SER A 317 8.80 -5.81 -0.98
CA SER A 317 7.45 -5.58 -1.51
C SER A 317 7.16 -4.09 -1.69
N SER A 318 6.06 -3.80 -2.39
CA SER A 318 5.55 -2.43 -2.52
C SER A 318 4.78 -1.95 -1.28
N PHE A 319 4.72 -2.74 -0.21
CA PHE A 319 3.87 -2.48 0.94
C PHE A 319 4.27 -1.20 1.69
N ASN A 320 3.32 -0.27 1.82
CA ASN A 320 3.45 0.97 2.57
C ASN A 320 2.08 1.43 3.09
N GLN A 321 1.47 0.65 4.00
CA GLN A 321 0.19 0.96 4.64
C GLN A 321 0.32 0.86 6.16
N PRO A 322 -0.52 1.58 6.96
CA PRO A 322 -0.44 1.54 8.41
C PRO A 322 -0.66 0.14 8.98
N LEU A 323 0.09 -0.19 10.04
CA LEU A 323 0.00 -1.47 10.77
C LEU A 323 -0.03 -1.27 12.29
N ASN A 324 -0.18 -0.05 12.79
CA ASN A 324 -0.06 0.25 14.22
C ASN A 324 -1.14 -0.40 15.08
N SER A 325 -2.29 -0.77 14.47
CA SER A 325 -3.39 -1.48 15.14
C SER A 325 -3.13 -2.98 15.36
N TRP A 326 -2.10 -3.56 14.74
CA TRP A 326 -1.82 -4.99 14.85
C TRP A 326 -1.40 -5.40 16.27
N ASN A 327 -2.06 -6.42 16.81
CA ASN A 327 -1.61 -7.08 18.03
C ASN A 327 -0.51 -8.10 17.73
N VAL A 328 0.75 -7.69 17.89
CA VAL A 328 1.93 -8.52 17.64
C VAL A 328 2.51 -9.16 18.90
N SER A 329 1.79 -9.12 20.03
CA SER A 329 2.28 -9.57 21.33
C SER A 329 2.70 -11.06 21.39
N ASN A 330 2.20 -11.90 20.49
CA ASN A 330 2.58 -13.30 20.38
C ASN A 330 3.75 -13.59 19.42
N VAL A 331 4.21 -12.57 18.68
CA VAL A 331 5.26 -12.75 17.66
C VAL A 331 6.62 -13.00 18.33
N ARG A 332 7.36 -13.95 17.80
CA ARG A 332 8.73 -14.33 18.24
C ARG A 332 9.81 -13.98 17.22
N GLU A 333 9.46 -14.02 15.94
CA GLU A 333 10.41 -13.86 14.84
C GLU A 333 9.90 -12.82 13.83
N MET A 334 10.67 -11.73 13.66
CA MET A 334 10.39 -10.64 12.72
C MET A 334 11.62 -10.31 11.84
N LYS A 335 12.53 -11.28 11.62
CA LYS A 335 13.73 -11.03 10.83
C LYS A 335 13.36 -10.61 9.41
N ARG A 336 14.02 -9.56 8.89
CA ARG A 336 13.84 -9.03 7.52
C ARG A 336 12.41 -8.59 7.20
N MET A 337 11.54 -8.30 8.19
CA MET A 337 10.12 -8.06 7.95
C MET A 337 9.87 -6.93 6.96
N PHE A 338 10.64 -5.85 7.04
CA PHE A 338 10.57 -4.67 6.17
C PHE A 338 11.89 -4.42 5.43
N GLU A 339 12.66 -5.48 5.16
CA GLU A 339 13.91 -5.39 4.40
C GLU A 339 13.65 -4.85 2.98
N GLU A 340 14.38 -3.81 2.55
CA GLU A 340 14.25 -3.19 1.23
C GLU A 340 12.81 -2.75 0.91
N THR A 341 12.13 -2.08 1.87
CA THR A 341 10.80 -1.51 1.67
C THR A 341 10.78 0.00 1.82
N ARG A 342 9.72 0.63 1.29
CA ARG A 342 9.44 2.06 1.52
C ARG A 342 8.60 2.32 2.78
N PHE A 343 8.34 1.29 3.58
CA PHE A 343 7.48 1.39 4.76
C PHE A 343 8.03 2.41 5.77
N ASP A 344 7.21 3.42 6.11
CA ASP A 344 7.53 4.47 7.08
C ASP A 344 6.29 4.94 7.90
N PHE A 345 5.45 3.99 8.34
CA PHE A 345 4.34 4.28 9.24
C PHE A 345 4.70 3.97 10.70
N PRO A 346 4.06 4.67 11.68
CA PRO A 346 4.27 4.41 13.11
C PRO A 346 4.05 2.94 13.48
N LEU A 347 4.87 2.44 14.40
CA LEU A 347 4.79 1.10 15.01
C LEU A 347 4.96 1.18 16.54
N ASP A 348 4.78 2.34 17.12
CA ASP A 348 5.00 2.61 18.54
C ASP A 348 4.02 1.89 19.47
N SER A 349 2.82 1.51 18.98
CA SER A 349 1.84 0.70 19.71
C SER A 349 2.13 -0.80 19.71
N TRP A 350 3.13 -1.29 18.97
CA TRP A 350 3.46 -2.71 18.94
C TRP A 350 4.06 -3.22 20.23
N ASP A 351 3.44 -4.21 20.87
CA ASP A 351 4.07 -4.98 21.94
C ASP A 351 5.01 -6.05 21.36
N VAL A 352 6.29 -5.71 21.29
CA VAL A 352 7.36 -6.61 20.82
C VAL A 352 8.04 -7.38 21.95
N GLY A 353 7.44 -7.41 23.16
CA GLY A 353 8.05 -8.00 24.35
C GLY A 353 8.34 -9.50 24.28
N ASN A 354 7.78 -10.21 23.30
CA ASN A 354 8.03 -11.63 23.04
C ASN A 354 8.97 -11.89 21.85
N VAL A 355 9.38 -10.86 21.11
CA VAL A 355 10.25 -11.02 19.94
C VAL A 355 11.67 -11.39 20.37
N GLU A 356 12.21 -12.43 19.76
CA GLU A 356 13.57 -12.94 20.00
C GLU A 356 14.55 -12.57 18.88
N ASN A 357 14.05 -12.29 17.66
CA ASN A 357 14.90 -12.07 16.50
C ASN A 357 14.36 -10.93 15.60
N MET A 358 15.16 -9.87 15.44
CA MET A 358 14.90 -8.70 14.59
C MET A 358 16.05 -8.49 13.57
N TYR A 359 16.78 -9.55 13.20
CA TYR A 359 17.87 -9.49 12.25
C TYR A 359 17.43 -8.87 10.93
N ARG A 360 18.09 -7.78 10.49
CA ARG A 360 17.79 -7.02 9.25
C ARG A 360 16.34 -6.52 9.14
N MET A 361 15.62 -6.33 10.24
CA MET A 361 14.19 -5.99 10.18
C MET A 361 13.89 -4.77 9.30
N PHE A 362 14.74 -3.76 9.34
CA PHE A 362 14.65 -2.51 8.55
C PHE A 362 15.92 -2.28 7.70
N TRP A 363 16.56 -3.35 7.25
CA TRP A 363 17.74 -3.27 6.41
C TRP A 363 17.40 -2.62 5.05
N ALA A 364 18.12 -1.57 4.65
CA ALA A 364 17.89 -0.80 3.44
C ALA A 364 16.41 -0.32 3.29
N SER A 365 15.75 -0.01 4.39
CA SER A 365 14.36 0.43 4.45
C SER A 365 14.28 1.95 4.66
N ALA A 366 13.14 2.55 4.26
CA ALA A 366 12.85 3.97 4.50
C ALA A 366 12.44 4.27 5.94
N PHE A 367 12.19 3.25 6.77
CA PHE A 367 11.62 3.39 8.11
C PHE A 367 12.41 4.35 9.02
N ASN A 368 11.74 5.40 9.52
CA ASN A 368 12.32 6.39 10.42
C ASN A 368 11.35 6.85 11.53
N GLN A 369 10.43 5.99 11.97
CA GLN A 369 9.49 6.32 13.02
C GLN A 369 10.04 6.00 14.42
N PRO A 370 9.60 6.73 15.48
CA PRO A 370 10.06 6.49 16.84
C PRO A 370 9.57 5.13 17.37
N ILE A 371 10.50 4.33 17.85
CA ILE A 371 10.26 3.01 18.46
C ILE A 371 11.01 2.84 19.80
N ASN A 372 11.34 3.94 20.43
CA ASN A 372 12.05 3.92 21.71
C ASN A 372 11.22 3.28 22.85
N SER A 373 9.88 3.22 22.71
CA SER A 373 8.95 2.56 23.63
C SER A 373 9.02 1.03 23.61
N TRP A 374 9.62 0.43 22.59
CA TRP A 374 9.63 -1.03 22.41
C TRP A 374 10.36 -1.77 23.54
N ASN A 375 9.71 -2.77 24.11
CA ASN A 375 10.34 -3.68 25.09
C ASN A 375 11.14 -4.76 24.39
N VAL A 376 12.43 -4.53 24.16
CA VAL A 376 13.33 -5.44 23.45
C VAL A 376 14.10 -6.42 24.34
N ARG A 377 13.70 -6.59 25.61
CA ARG A 377 14.45 -7.39 26.61
C ARG A 377 14.65 -8.85 26.21
N LYS A 378 13.78 -9.43 25.36
CA LYS A 378 13.90 -10.82 24.90
C LYS A 378 14.67 -10.94 23.58
N VAL A 379 14.93 -9.86 22.88
CA VAL A 379 15.63 -9.88 21.60
C VAL A 379 17.06 -10.35 21.77
N ARG A 380 17.44 -11.35 21.01
CA ARG A 380 18.79 -11.97 21.00
C ARG A 380 19.62 -11.58 19.79
N ASN A 381 18.96 -11.18 18.69
CA ASN A 381 19.61 -10.87 17.43
C ASN A 381 19.00 -9.61 16.79
N MET A 382 19.82 -8.56 16.64
CA MET A 382 19.53 -7.29 15.97
C MET A 382 20.60 -6.96 14.90
N GLY A 383 21.39 -7.95 14.48
CA GLY A 383 22.45 -7.73 13.48
C GLY A 383 21.87 -7.10 12.21
N TYR A 384 22.56 -6.07 11.69
CA TYR A 384 22.17 -5.32 10.49
C TYR A 384 20.78 -4.68 10.52
N MET A 385 20.13 -4.51 11.71
CA MET A 385 18.72 -4.13 11.79
C MET A 385 18.38 -2.86 11.01
N PHE A 386 19.23 -1.83 11.08
CA PHE A 386 19.09 -0.55 10.39
C PHE A 386 20.22 -0.28 9.39
N ALA A 387 20.94 -1.30 8.98
CA ALA A 387 22.04 -1.10 8.04
C ALA A 387 21.50 -0.61 6.69
N TYR A 388 22.21 0.35 6.06
CA TYR A 388 21.84 1.00 4.80
C TYR A 388 20.52 1.78 4.84
N SER A 389 19.92 2.04 6.02
CA SER A 389 18.69 2.80 6.19
C SER A 389 18.97 4.29 6.46
N PHE A 390 17.87 5.07 6.55
CA PHE A 390 17.90 6.48 6.96
C PHE A 390 17.46 6.68 8.42
N PHE A 391 17.41 5.61 9.21
CA PHE A 391 16.96 5.66 10.59
C PHE A 391 17.76 6.65 11.44
N SER A 392 17.07 7.57 12.12
CA SER A 392 17.70 8.63 12.90
C SER A 392 17.14 8.77 14.32
N GLN A 393 16.16 7.93 14.71
CA GLN A 393 15.50 8.04 16.00
C GLN A 393 16.34 7.46 17.14
N SER A 394 16.15 7.99 18.35
CA SER A 394 16.82 7.48 19.56
C SER A 394 16.27 6.11 19.98
N LEU A 395 17.16 5.24 20.45
CA LEU A 395 16.84 3.95 21.07
C LEU A 395 17.43 3.85 22.49
N SER A 396 17.62 4.98 23.15
CA SER A 396 18.32 5.07 24.43
C SER A 396 17.65 4.29 25.57
N SER A 397 16.32 4.10 25.53
CA SER A 397 15.57 3.34 26.54
C SER A 397 15.62 1.82 26.34
N TRP A 398 16.21 1.33 25.23
CA TRP A 398 16.25 -0.10 24.94
C TRP A 398 17.15 -0.88 25.89
N ASN A 399 16.59 -1.86 26.59
CA ASN A 399 17.37 -2.80 27.40
C ASN A 399 17.88 -3.96 26.54
N ILE A 400 19.12 -3.83 26.06
CA ILE A 400 19.78 -4.78 25.16
C ILE A 400 20.66 -5.82 25.89
N LYS A 401 20.53 -5.95 27.21
CA LYS A 401 21.38 -6.83 28.03
C LYS A 401 21.43 -8.26 27.50
N ARG A 402 20.31 -8.80 27.03
CA ARG A 402 20.20 -10.18 26.51
C ARG A 402 20.54 -10.30 25.00
N CYS A 403 20.69 -9.20 24.29
CA CYS A 403 21.04 -9.25 22.87
C CYS A 403 22.44 -9.81 22.70
N ARG A 404 22.59 -10.85 21.88
CA ARG A 404 23.85 -11.55 21.62
C ARG A 404 24.51 -11.10 20.34
N ASN A 405 23.73 -10.71 19.35
CA ASN A 405 24.19 -10.23 18.06
C ASN A 405 23.61 -8.86 17.74
N MET A 406 24.48 -7.85 17.61
CA MET A 406 24.18 -6.49 17.15
C MET A 406 25.18 -6.08 16.05
N ASP A 407 25.87 -7.03 15.44
CA ASP A 407 26.92 -6.78 14.44
C ASP A 407 26.36 -5.93 13.30
N ASN A 408 27.09 -4.83 12.98
CA ASN A 408 26.74 -3.94 11.90
C ASN A 408 25.29 -3.39 11.97
N MET A 409 24.69 -3.26 13.16
CA MET A 409 23.28 -2.83 13.34
C MET A 409 22.96 -1.56 12.57
N PHE A 410 23.88 -0.59 12.53
CA PHE A 410 23.79 0.68 11.79
C PHE A 410 24.83 0.80 10.68
N TYR A 411 25.23 -0.30 10.06
CA TYR A 411 26.24 -0.27 9.01
C TYR A 411 25.78 0.63 7.85
N GLN A 412 26.57 1.66 7.51
CA GLN A 412 26.24 2.67 6.51
C GLN A 412 24.87 3.38 6.74
N CYS A 413 24.44 3.50 8.01
CA CYS A 413 23.33 4.35 8.42
C CYS A 413 23.90 5.75 8.77
N TYR A 414 23.77 6.70 7.85
CA TYR A 414 24.44 8.00 7.99
C TYR A 414 23.70 8.98 8.91
N GLN A 415 22.41 8.74 9.15
CA GLN A 415 21.54 9.64 9.92
C GLN A 415 21.59 9.36 11.44
N CYS A 416 22.00 8.16 11.84
CA CYS A 416 22.02 7.78 13.25
C CYS A 416 23.16 8.51 13.99
N LYS A 417 22.80 9.27 15.03
CA LYS A 417 23.72 10.09 15.84
C LYS A 417 23.63 9.68 17.30
N ASP A 418 24.66 10.09 18.07
CA ASP A 418 24.69 9.98 19.52
C ASP A 418 24.50 8.56 20.10
N ILE A 419 24.73 7.51 19.29
CA ILE A 419 24.60 6.10 19.71
C ILE A 419 25.42 5.83 20.97
N VAL A 420 26.60 6.45 21.07
CA VAL A 420 27.51 6.30 22.21
C VAL A 420 26.91 6.75 23.55
N LEU A 421 25.91 7.64 23.51
CA LEU A 421 25.22 8.17 24.68
C LEU A 421 24.02 7.31 25.10
N TRP A 422 23.69 6.26 24.34
CA TRP A 422 22.55 5.41 24.63
C TRP A 422 22.86 4.38 25.72
N GLY A 423 21.83 4.03 26.50
CA GLY A 423 21.88 3.00 27.54
C GLY A 423 21.97 3.57 28.95
N GLU A 424 21.12 3.07 29.82
CA GLU A 424 21.01 3.48 31.23
C GLU A 424 21.92 2.69 32.18
N THR A 425 22.47 1.54 31.73
CA THR A 425 23.33 0.66 32.52
C THR A 425 24.71 0.50 31.90
N GLU A 426 25.74 0.19 32.71
CA GLU A 426 27.11 -0.02 32.19
C GLU A 426 27.18 -1.05 31.05
N ILE A 427 26.45 -2.16 31.18
CA ILE A 427 26.45 -3.22 30.15
C ILE A 427 25.81 -2.72 28.87
N ASN A 428 24.70 -1.99 28.95
CA ASN A 428 24.05 -1.40 27.77
C ASN A 428 24.96 -0.36 27.12
N ASN A 429 25.57 0.50 27.94
CA ASN A 429 26.53 1.51 27.48
C ASN A 429 27.69 0.90 26.69
N LEU A 430 28.27 -0.19 27.20
CA LEU A 430 29.39 -0.85 26.51
C LEU A 430 28.95 -1.41 25.14
N LYS A 431 27.78 -2.05 25.07
CA LYS A 431 27.25 -2.56 23.81
C LYS A 431 26.96 -1.45 22.80
N TRP A 432 26.35 -0.36 23.24
CA TRP A 432 26.08 0.80 22.38
C TRP A 432 27.37 1.47 21.89
N LYS A 433 28.44 1.52 22.72
CA LYS A 433 29.74 2.01 22.29
C LYS A 433 30.35 1.17 21.16
N ILE A 434 30.23 -0.16 21.24
CA ILE A 434 30.71 -1.06 20.17
C ILE A 434 29.93 -0.78 18.89
N VAL A 435 28.61 -0.72 18.95
CA VAL A 435 27.75 -0.42 17.81
C VAL A 435 28.05 0.95 17.20
N ALA A 436 28.35 1.96 18.02
CA ALA A 436 28.75 3.30 17.56
C ALA A 436 30.08 3.26 16.78
N ILE A 437 31.07 2.54 17.29
CA ILE A 437 32.39 2.36 16.63
C ILE A 437 32.20 1.69 15.26
N GLU A 438 31.41 0.63 15.19
CA GLU A 438 31.12 -0.08 13.93
C GLU A 438 30.41 0.83 12.93
N CYS A 439 29.42 1.61 13.39
CA CYS A 439 28.69 2.57 12.56
C CYS A 439 29.65 3.60 11.95
N GLU A 440 30.48 4.26 12.75
CA GLU A 440 31.44 5.26 12.27
C GLU A 440 32.51 4.66 11.34
N ALA A 441 33.01 3.46 11.65
CA ALA A 441 33.93 2.76 10.77
C ALA A 441 33.32 2.43 9.39
N SER A 442 32.01 2.11 9.37
CA SER A 442 31.30 1.77 8.14
C SER A 442 31.10 2.97 7.22
N LYS A 443 30.90 4.18 7.78
CA LYS A 443 30.70 5.44 7.03
C LYS A 443 31.94 5.84 6.23
N LYS A 444 33.13 5.39 6.64
CA LYS A 444 34.40 5.62 5.92
C LYS A 444 34.62 4.70 4.72
N LYS A 445 33.80 3.65 4.54
CA LYS A 445 33.87 2.71 3.43
C LYS A 445 33.02 3.19 2.26
N PRO A 446 33.49 3.12 0.99
CA PRO A 446 32.65 3.48 -0.16
C PRO A 446 31.43 2.56 -0.21
N ARG A 447 30.26 3.13 -0.54
CA ARG A 447 29.06 2.33 -0.82
C ARG A 447 29.35 1.37 -1.97
N LYS A 448 29.25 0.06 -1.75
CA LYS A 448 29.31 -0.90 -2.84
C LYS A 448 28.08 -0.70 -3.73
N LYS A 449 28.27 -0.42 -5.01
CA LYS A 449 27.22 -0.23 -6.03
C LYS A 449 26.34 -1.47 -6.30
N SER A 450 26.55 -2.57 -5.57
CA SER A 450 25.96 -3.89 -5.87
C SER A 450 24.66 -4.22 -5.11
N ILE A 451 24.10 -3.27 -4.40
CA ILE A 451 22.73 -3.41 -3.88
C ILE A 451 21.88 -2.56 -4.81
N ASN A 452 20.76 -3.07 -5.30
CA ASN A 452 19.80 -2.32 -6.10
C ASN A 452 19.26 -1.11 -5.27
N THR A 453 20.15 -0.23 -4.87
CA THR A 453 19.91 1.03 -4.16
C THR A 453 19.25 2.06 -5.10
N LEU A 454 19.07 1.71 -6.38
CA LEU A 454 18.38 2.53 -7.38
C LEU A 454 16.86 2.62 -7.19
N ALA A 455 16.29 1.94 -6.18
CA ALA A 455 14.87 2.04 -5.87
C ALA A 455 14.55 3.04 -4.74
N PHE A 456 15.55 3.68 -4.12
CA PHE A 456 15.36 4.50 -2.92
C PHE A 456 15.95 5.92 -3.02
N ILE A 457 16.30 6.39 -4.22
CA ILE A 457 16.67 7.80 -4.44
C ILE A 457 15.68 8.43 -5.39
#